data_fb6fd39a6d6691466723a2afa35d2e4b
#
_entry.id   fb6fd39a6d6691466723a2afa35d2e4b
#
_cell.length_a   1.000
_cell.length_b   1.000
_cell.length_c   1.000
_cell.angle_alpha   90.00
_cell.angle_beta   90.00
_cell.angle_gamma   90.00
#
_symmetry.space_group_name_H-M   'P 1'
#
loop_
_entity.id
_entity.type
_entity.pdbx_description
1 polymer ?
#
loop_
_entity_poly.entity_id
_entity_poly.type
_entity_poly.pdbx_seq_one_letter_code
_entity_poly.pdbx_strand_id
1 'polypeptide(L)' 'MPKILKCSELMPGCNTVIEGKDVAEVMAKAAEHAMKDHGMKTATIPPEMAPKVQAAIKDK' A
#
# COMPACT_ATOMS: atom_id res chain seq x y z
N MET A 1 6.10 -7.06 14.44
CA MET A 1 7.15 -6.18 13.90
C MET A 1 6.53 -5.21 12.89
N PRO A 2 6.92 -3.95 12.92
CA PRO A 2 6.32 -2.99 11.99
C PRO A 2 6.71 -3.28 10.54
N LYS A 3 5.80 -2.94 9.64
CA LYS A 3 5.99 -3.11 8.20
C LYS A 3 5.85 -1.77 7.51
N ILE A 4 6.50 -1.61 6.39
CA ILE A 4 6.38 -0.41 5.56
C ILE A 4 6.14 -0.78 4.11
N LEU A 5 5.47 0.14 3.41
CA LEU A 5 5.22 0.01 1.98
C LEU A 5 5.53 1.36 1.33
N LYS A 6 6.45 1.36 0.39
CA LYS A 6 6.74 2.57 -0.39
C LYS A 6 5.83 2.62 -1.59
N CYS A 7 4.96 3.61 -1.64
CA CYS A 7 4.02 3.76 -2.74
C CYS A 7 4.75 3.92 -4.08
N SER A 8 5.96 4.49 -4.07
CA SER A 8 6.74 4.65 -5.30
C SER A 8 7.08 3.32 -5.99
N GLU A 9 7.07 2.22 -5.26
CA GLU A 9 7.30 0.89 -5.85
C GLU A 9 6.08 0.40 -6.63
N LEU A 10 4.91 0.93 -6.31
CA LEU A 10 3.66 0.55 -6.98
C LEU A 10 3.24 1.58 -8.01
N MET A 11 3.41 2.87 -7.69
CA MET A 11 3.01 3.96 -8.56
C MET A 11 4.15 4.95 -8.70
N PRO A 12 4.79 5.03 -9.88
CA PRO A 12 5.88 5.97 -10.11
C PRO A 12 5.44 7.40 -9.84
N GLY A 13 6.30 8.16 -9.19
CA GLY A 13 6.01 9.54 -8.87
C GLY A 13 5.36 9.77 -7.52
N CYS A 14 4.95 8.71 -6.82
CA CYS A 14 4.39 8.83 -5.48
C CYS A 14 5.49 8.61 -4.44
N ASN A 15 5.66 9.55 -3.53
CA ASN A 15 6.73 9.49 -2.52
C ASN A 15 6.22 9.12 -1.13
N THR A 16 4.97 8.68 -1.03
CA THR A 16 4.36 8.34 0.25
C THR A 16 4.88 7.00 0.76
N VAL A 17 5.22 6.97 2.04
CA VAL A 17 5.57 5.73 2.75
C VAL A 17 4.45 5.40 3.72
N ILE A 18 3.96 4.18 3.65
CA ILE A 18 2.86 3.69 4.49
C ILE A 18 3.44 2.74 5.53
N GLU A 19 3.09 2.96 6.79
CA GLU A 19 3.59 2.16 7.89
C GLU A 19 2.44 1.54 8.66
N GLY A 20 2.60 0.30 9.09
CA GLY A 20 1.62 -0.40 9.91
C GLY A 20 2.29 -1.45 10.78
N LYS A 21 1.54 -2.02 11.70
CA LYS A 21 2.05 -3.07 12.59
C LYS A 21 2.34 -4.37 11.84
N ASP A 22 1.53 -4.65 10.84
CA ASP A 22 1.63 -5.88 10.09
C ASP A 22 1.16 -5.64 8.65
N VAL A 23 1.21 -6.69 7.84
CA VAL A 23 0.82 -6.60 6.44
C VAL A 23 -0.63 -6.16 6.28
N ALA A 24 -1.53 -6.69 7.11
CA ALA A 24 -2.94 -6.34 6.99
C ALA A 24 -3.18 -4.85 7.23
N GLU A 25 -2.53 -4.28 8.24
CA GLU A 25 -2.67 -2.86 8.52
C GLU A 25 -2.07 -2.00 7.41
N VAL A 26 -0.91 -2.39 6.90
CA VAL A 26 -0.28 -1.67 5.79
C VAL A 26 -1.17 -1.71 4.56
N MET A 27 -1.76 -2.85 4.26
CA MET A 27 -2.65 -2.98 3.10
C MET A 27 -3.91 -2.11 3.25
N ALA A 28 -4.47 -2.06 4.45
CA ALA A 28 -5.63 -1.22 4.70
C ALA A 28 -5.30 0.26 4.51
N LYS A 29 -4.16 0.69 5.03
CA LYS A 29 -3.71 2.07 4.85
C LYS A 29 -3.36 2.39 3.41
N ALA A 30 -2.76 1.44 2.71
CA ALA A 30 -2.43 1.62 1.29
C ALA A 30 -3.71 1.78 0.46
N ALA A 31 -4.76 1.04 0.78
CA ALA A 31 -6.03 1.17 0.08
C ALA A 31 -6.64 2.55 0.30
N GLU A 32 -6.59 3.07 1.54
CA GLU A 32 -7.06 4.42 1.82
C GLU A 32 -6.26 5.46 1.07
N HIS A 33 -4.94 5.31 1.04
CA HIS A 33 -4.06 6.20 0.31
C HIS A 33 -4.40 6.22 -1.18
N ALA A 34 -4.59 5.05 -1.76
CA ALA A 34 -4.93 4.95 -3.18
C ALA A 34 -6.27 5.63 -3.47
N MET A 35 -7.24 5.48 -2.58
CA MET A 35 -8.55 6.11 -2.74
C MET A 35 -8.46 7.64 -2.67
N LYS A 36 -7.68 8.16 -1.72
CA LYS A 36 -7.59 9.61 -1.51
C LYS A 36 -6.65 10.29 -2.49
N ASP A 37 -5.46 9.70 -2.71
CA ASP A 37 -4.41 10.38 -3.47
C ASP A 37 -4.39 9.98 -4.94
N HIS A 38 -4.88 8.81 -5.27
CA HIS A 38 -4.86 8.30 -6.63
C HIS A 38 -6.25 8.17 -7.25
N GLY A 39 -7.27 8.61 -6.52
CA GLY A 39 -8.63 8.67 -7.05
C GLY A 39 -9.28 7.32 -7.31
N MET A 40 -8.83 6.28 -6.65
CA MET A 40 -9.46 4.97 -6.82
C MET A 40 -10.85 4.95 -6.20
N LYS A 41 -11.78 4.26 -6.85
CA LYS A 41 -13.18 4.26 -6.45
C LYS A 41 -13.47 3.40 -5.23
N THR A 42 -12.56 2.53 -4.87
CA THR A 42 -12.76 1.59 -3.77
C THR A 42 -11.53 1.53 -2.90
N ALA A 43 -11.73 1.34 -1.61
CA ALA A 43 -10.65 1.13 -0.66
C ALA A 43 -10.13 -0.31 -0.67
N THR A 44 -10.62 -1.13 -1.58
CA THR A 44 -10.21 -2.53 -1.69
C THR A 44 -9.11 -2.68 -2.73
N ILE A 45 -8.02 -3.35 -2.35
CA ILE A 45 -6.93 -3.63 -3.28
C ILE A 45 -7.40 -4.71 -4.25
N PRO A 46 -7.30 -4.48 -5.58
CA PRO A 46 -7.69 -5.50 -6.54
C PRO A 46 -6.88 -6.79 -6.36
N PRO A 47 -7.49 -7.97 -6.59
CA PRO A 47 -6.76 -9.23 -6.44
C PRO A 47 -5.51 -9.32 -7.30
N GLU A 48 -5.52 -8.72 -8.48
CA GLU A 48 -4.37 -8.72 -9.37
C GLU A 48 -3.19 -7.91 -8.84
N MET A 49 -3.46 -6.93 -7.96
CA MET A 49 -2.42 -6.11 -7.35
C MET A 49 -2.00 -6.62 -5.98
N ALA A 50 -2.81 -7.45 -5.34
CA ALA A 50 -2.51 -7.91 -3.99
C ALA A 50 -1.12 -8.56 -3.87
N PRO A 51 -0.71 -9.46 -4.78
CA PRO A 51 0.64 -10.04 -4.70
C PRO A 51 1.74 -9.01 -4.85
N LYS A 52 1.53 -8.01 -5.71
CA LYS A 52 2.52 -6.95 -5.92
C LYS A 52 2.65 -6.08 -4.67
N VAL A 53 1.53 -5.75 -4.06
CA VAL A 53 1.52 -4.95 -2.83
C VAL A 53 2.22 -5.72 -1.71
N GLN A 54 1.91 -6.99 -1.54
CA GLN A 54 2.54 -7.80 -0.50
C GLN A 54 4.04 -7.92 -0.73
N ALA A 55 4.46 -8.09 -1.98
CA ALA A 55 5.88 -8.17 -2.30
C ALA A 55 6.63 -6.88 -2.02
N ALA A 56 5.95 -5.75 -2.11
CA ALA A 56 6.54 -4.44 -1.85
C ALA A 56 6.58 -4.09 -0.36
N ILE A 57 5.77 -4.77 0.47
CA ILE A 57 5.77 -4.55 1.92
C ILE A 57 7.02 -5.18 2.52
N LYS A 58 7.73 -4.40 3.31
CA LYS A 58 8.99 -4.83 3.91
C LYS A 58 8.98 -4.58 5.41
N ASP A 59 9.88 -5.25 6.13
CA ASP A 59 10.11 -4.97 7.54
C ASP A 59 10.75 -3.60 7.68
N LYS A 60 10.24 -2.86 8.64
CA LYS A 60 10.81 -1.57 8.95
C LYS A 60 12.15 -1.72 9.67
#